data_dfe433df33cf41581fa9d145e217140c
#
_entry.id   dfe433df33cf41581fa9d145e217140c
#
_cell.length_a   1.000
_cell.length_b   1.000
_cell.length_c   1.000
_cell.angle_alpha   90.00
_cell.angle_beta   90.00
_cell.angle_gamma   90.00
#
_symmetry.space_group_name_H-M   'P 1'
#
loop_
_entity.id
_entity.type
_entity.pdbx_description
1 polymer ?
#
loop_
_entity_poly.entity_id
_entity_poly.type
_entity_poly.pdbx_seq_one_letter_code
_entity_poly.pdbx_strand_id
1 'polypeptide(L)'
;MREPDALGALATPSASADPLAPLTRPADVHDAGLVHALYLATPSYFEMIAIPLPTSSEVRTEVLAARQDPRRHIELVLGDPAWRAPGLVRDARTDRPVAGVLDYKLDYPEPGDATINLLLVHGALQGRGVGARVVADLERRLGGSTRRILAAVYGRNPSASGFWEHQGYHFAIDAGPVLDWYAKEIGA
;
A
#
# COMPACT_ATOMS: atom_id res chain seq x y z
N MET A 1 -13.68 38.67 21.43
CA MET A 1 -13.71 38.46 19.97
C MET A 1 -12.88 37.23 19.72
N ARG A 2 -13.52 36.04 19.57
CA ARG A 2 -12.88 34.73 19.34
C ARG A 2 -12.89 34.49 17.84
N GLU A 3 -11.75 34.29 17.24
CA GLU A 3 -11.67 33.83 15.87
C GLU A 3 -12.21 32.39 15.76
N PRO A 4 -12.95 32.03 14.69
CA PRO A 4 -13.42 30.68 14.50
C PRO A 4 -12.30 29.81 13.89
N ASP A 5 -12.10 28.65 14.50
CA ASP A 5 -11.27 27.55 14.05
C ASP A 5 -11.54 27.20 12.58
N ALA A 6 -10.53 27.43 11.74
CA ALA A 6 -10.50 26.91 10.37
C ALA A 6 -10.08 25.44 10.37
N LEU A 7 -10.87 24.57 10.97
CA LEU A 7 -10.82 23.13 10.68
C LEU A 7 -11.41 22.94 9.27
N GLY A 8 -10.52 22.90 8.27
CA GLY A 8 -10.88 22.59 6.91
C GLY A 8 -11.66 21.28 6.84
N ALA A 9 -12.94 21.37 6.52
CA ALA A 9 -13.81 20.24 6.31
C ALA A 9 -13.21 19.34 5.23
N LEU A 10 -12.66 18.19 5.64
CA LEU A 10 -12.25 17.14 4.72
C LEU A 10 -13.52 16.61 4.05
N ALA A 11 -13.63 16.89 2.75
CA ALA A 11 -14.77 16.47 1.95
C ALA A 11 -15.03 14.97 2.14
N THR A 12 -16.25 14.61 2.49
CA THR A 12 -16.77 13.25 2.41
C THR A 12 -16.57 12.72 0.99
N PRO A 13 -16.30 11.42 0.78
CA PRO A 13 -16.08 10.88 -0.56
C PRO A 13 -17.28 11.22 -1.45
N SER A 14 -17.00 11.95 -2.52
CA SER A 14 -18.00 12.28 -3.53
C SER A 14 -18.45 11.01 -4.24
N ALA A 15 -19.74 10.82 -4.42
CA ALA A 15 -20.36 9.70 -5.14
C ALA A 15 -20.05 9.68 -6.66
N SER A 16 -19.10 10.49 -7.14
CA SER A 16 -18.78 10.66 -8.56
C SER A 16 -17.49 9.96 -9.03
N ALA A 17 -16.86 9.13 -8.20
CA ALA A 17 -15.76 8.30 -8.68
C ALA A 17 -16.33 7.22 -9.60
N ASP A 18 -15.81 7.12 -10.83
CA ASP A 18 -16.15 6.03 -11.74
C ASP A 18 -15.89 4.68 -11.02
N PRO A 19 -16.94 3.88 -10.74
CA PRO A 19 -16.79 2.63 -10.02
C PRO A 19 -15.95 1.60 -10.80
N LEU A 20 -15.71 1.84 -12.09
CA LEU A 20 -14.89 0.99 -12.96
C LEU A 20 -13.42 1.45 -13.05
N ALA A 21 -13.09 2.62 -12.52
CA ALA A 21 -11.71 3.09 -12.55
C ALA A 21 -10.81 2.17 -11.69
N PRO A 22 -9.68 1.69 -12.21
CA PRO A 22 -8.79 0.79 -11.48
C PRO A 22 -8.34 1.44 -10.17
N LEU A 23 -8.33 0.65 -9.10
CA LEU A 23 -7.89 1.10 -7.78
C LEU A 23 -6.37 1.26 -7.72
N THR A 24 -5.65 0.46 -8.49
CA THR A 24 -4.18 0.50 -8.59
C THR A 24 -3.74 0.53 -10.05
N ARG A 25 -2.51 0.95 -10.27
CA ARG A 25 -1.81 0.75 -11.54
C ARG A 25 -0.35 0.37 -11.30
N PRO A 26 0.27 -0.41 -12.21
CA PRO A 26 1.69 -0.70 -12.13
C PRO A 26 2.53 0.58 -12.10
N ALA A 27 3.54 0.61 -11.24
CA ALA A 27 4.56 1.64 -11.23
C ALA A 27 5.67 1.31 -12.22
N ASP A 28 6.24 2.33 -12.84
CA ASP A 28 7.46 2.22 -13.63
C ASP A 28 8.56 3.16 -13.08
N VAL A 29 9.71 3.18 -13.74
CA VAL A 29 10.86 3.96 -13.28
C VAL A 29 10.58 5.47 -13.20
N HIS A 30 9.65 6.00 -13.99
CA HIS A 30 9.26 7.41 -13.97
C HIS A 30 8.36 7.73 -12.78
N ASP A 31 7.75 6.71 -12.17
CA ASP A 31 6.91 6.84 -10.99
C ASP A 31 7.70 6.81 -9.67
N ALA A 32 9.00 6.55 -9.71
CA ALA A 32 9.84 6.49 -8.50
C ALA A 32 9.74 7.77 -7.64
N GLY A 33 9.57 8.94 -8.27
CA GLY A 33 9.33 10.19 -7.56
C GLY A 33 8.00 10.23 -6.81
N LEU A 34 6.94 9.59 -7.33
CA LEU A 34 5.64 9.48 -6.67
C LEU A 34 5.72 8.54 -5.45
N VAL A 35 6.42 7.40 -5.61
CA VAL A 35 6.67 6.46 -4.50
C VAL A 35 7.50 7.14 -3.40
N HIS A 36 8.56 7.84 -3.77
CA HIS A 36 9.40 8.55 -2.82
C HIS A 36 8.63 9.67 -2.07
N ALA A 37 7.79 10.44 -2.78
CA ALA A 37 6.94 11.45 -2.15
C ALA A 37 5.96 10.83 -1.13
N LEU A 38 5.42 9.65 -1.40
CA LEU A 38 4.59 8.91 -0.44
C LEU A 38 5.40 8.48 0.80
N TYR A 39 6.64 8.02 0.63
CA TYR A 39 7.51 7.68 1.75
C TYR A 39 7.79 8.91 2.64
N LEU A 40 8.09 10.06 2.01
CA LEU A 40 8.28 11.34 2.73
C LEU A 40 7.00 11.77 3.49
N ALA A 41 5.82 11.45 2.96
CA ALA A 41 4.55 11.76 3.61
C ALA A 41 4.15 10.76 4.70
N THR A 42 4.94 9.69 4.91
CA THR A 42 4.64 8.63 5.89
C THR A 42 5.90 8.20 6.67
N PRO A 43 6.67 9.16 7.26
CA PRO A 43 7.96 8.87 7.89
C PRO A 43 7.82 7.95 9.11
N SER A 44 6.69 8.02 9.83
CA SER A 44 6.42 7.20 11.01
C SER A 44 6.48 5.69 10.75
N TYR A 45 6.21 5.25 9.51
CA TYR A 45 6.39 3.85 9.14
C TYR A 45 7.85 3.42 9.21
N PHE A 46 8.75 4.22 8.62
CA PHE A 46 10.18 3.92 8.59
C PHE A 46 10.82 4.02 9.97
N GLU A 47 10.40 5.00 10.77
CA GLU A 47 10.81 5.13 12.18
C GLU A 47 10.42 3.89 12.99
N MET A 48 9.21 3.40 12.81
CA MET A 48 8.69 2.23 13.53
C MET A 48 9.46 0.94 13.20
N ILE A 49 9.83 0.74 11.94
CA ILE A 49 10.61 -0.44 11.52
C ILE A 49 12.12 -0.23 11.67
N ALA A 50 12.55 0.92 12.23
CA ALA A 50 13.95 1.29 12.45
C ALA A 50 14.83 1.23 11.19
N ILE A 51 14.27 1.60 10.04
CA ILE A 51 14.98 1.70 8.76
C ILE A 51 15.06 3.18 8.36
N PRO A 52 16.22 3.68 7.92
CA PRO A 52 16.32 5.02 7.36
C PRO A 52 15.34 5.23 6.21
N LEU A 53 14.80 6.44 6.10
CA LEU A 53 13.93 6.77 4.97
C LEU A 53 14.74 6.63 3.66
N PRO A 54 14.26 5.81 2.70
CA PRO A 54 14.99 5.61 1.46
C PRO A 54 15.14 6.91 0.67
N THR A 55 16.30 7.11 0.08
CA THR A 55 16.57 8.22 -0.84
C THR A 55 15.81 8.02 -2.16
N SER A 56 15.62 9.08 -2.91
CA SER A 56 15.02 9.00 -4.25
C SER A 56 15.77 8.04 -5.19
N SER A 57 17.10 7.95 -5.06
CA SER A 57 17.93 7.02 -5.84
C SER A 57 17.67 5.55 -5.48
N GLU A 58 17.55 5.27 -4.19
CA GLU A 58 17.24 3.91 -3.69
C GLU A 58 15.85 3.47 -4.15
N VAL A 59 14.84 4.33 -4.01
CA VAL A 59 13.48 4.05 -4.51
C VAL A 59 13.49 3.78 -6.02
N ARG A 60 14.23 4.58 -6.80
CA ARG A 60 14.37 4.35 -8.24
C ARG A 60 14.99 2.99 -8.54
N THR A 61 16.05 2.62 -7.83
CA THR A 61 16.72 1.32 -7.97
C THR A 61 15.77 0.18 -7.64
N GLU A 62 14.97 0.32 -6.59
CA GLU A 62 13.98 -0.68 -6.16
C GLU A 62 12.88 -0.88 -7.20
N VAL A 63 12.31 0.21 -7.75
CA VAL A 63 11.30 0.13 -8.82
C VAL A 63 11.89 -0.53 -10.07
N LEU A 64 13.14 -0.22 -10.43
CA LEU A 64 13.82 -0.88 -11.54
C LEU A 64 14.02 -2.39 -11.30
N ALA A 65 14.47 -2.77 -10.10
CA ALA A 65 14.66 -4.18 -9.74
C ALA A 65 13.33 -4.96 -9.78
N ALA A 66 12.25 -4.36 -9.27
CA ALA A 66 10.92 -4.97 -9.36
C ALA A 66 10.48 -5.20 -10.81
N ARG A 67 10.77 -4.27 -11.71
CA ARG A 67 10.45 -4.42 -13.14
C ARG A 67 11.24 -5.51 -13.84
N GLN A 68 12.38 -5.92 -13.29
CA GLN A 68 13.23 -7.00 -13.83
C GLN A 68 12.82 -8.38 -13.30
N ASP A 69 12.11 -8.47 -12.18
CA ASP A 69 11.55 -9.72 -11.65
C ASP A 69 10.06 -9.81 -12.06
N PRO A 70 9.68 -10.69 -13.00
CA PRO A 70 8.29 -10.81 -13.46
C PRO A 70 7.32 -11.23 -12.36
N ARG A 71 7.82 -11.74 -11.23
CA ARG A 71 7.00 -12.11 -10.07
C ARG A 71 6.78 -10.95 -9.11
N ARG A 72 7.59 -9.86 -9.14
CA ARG A 72 7.46 -8.72 -8.24
C ARG A 72 6.71 -7.59 -8.90
N HIS A 73 5.73 -7.06 -8.20
CA HIS A 73 4.85 -5.99 -8.65
C HIS A 73 4.85 -4.84 -7.65
N ILE A 74 5.18 -3.65 -8.12
CA ILE A 74 4.96 -2.40 -7.39
C ILE A 74 3.84 -1.65 -8.09
N GLU A 75 2.79 -1.32 -7.36
CA GLU A 75 1.61 -0.62 -7.87
C GLU A 75 1.35 0.66 -7.07
N LEU A 76 1.00 1.75 -7.76
CA LEU A 76 0.49 2.96 -7.13
C LEU A 76 -1.00 2.76 -6.81
N VAL A 77 -1.38 3.04 -5.58
CA VAL A 77 -2.79 3.11 -5.17
C VAL A 77 -3.34 4.47 -5.53
N LEU A 78 -4.41 4.50 -6.30
CA LEU A 78 -5.03 5.73 -6.80
C LEU A 78 -6.25 6.09 -5.97
N GLY A 79 -6.24 7.29 -5.42
CA GLY A 79 -7.32 7.83 -4.61
C GLY A 79 -8.48 8.43 -5.42
N ASP A 80 -9.51 8.87 -4.73
CA ASP A 80 -10.60 9.66 -5.35
C ASP A 80 -10.03 10.98 -5.89
N PRO A 81 -10.39 11.38 -7.10
CA PRO A 81 -9.94 12.66 -7.69
C PRO A 81 -10.20 13.89 -6.83
N ALA A 82 -11.22 13.85 -5.97
CA ALA A 82 -11.56 14.96 -5.06
C ALA A 82 -10.67 15.05 -3.82
N TRP A 83 -9.89 13.99 -3.50
CA TRP A 83 -9.08 14.00 -2.27
C TRP A 83 -7.97 15.04 -2.34
N ARG A 84 -7.81 15.73 -1.22
CA ARG A 84 -6.74 16.72 -0.99
C ARG A 84 -6.17 16.49 0.40
N ALA A 85 -4.86 16.51 0.53
CA ALA A 85 -4.14 16.48 1.80
C ALA A 85 -2.73 17.07 1.62
N PRO A 86 -2.09 17.58 2.68
CA PRO A 86 -0.70 17.98 2.63
C PRO A 86 0.19 16.81 2.19
N GLY A 87 1.11 17.04 1.27
CA GLY A 87 2.02 16.01 0.73
C GLY A 87 1.38 15.03 -0.24
N LEU A 88 0.08 15.09 -0.49
CA LEU A 88 -0.61 14.21 -1.43
C LEU A 88 -0.31 14.64 -2.87
N VAL A 89 0.53 13.85 -3.54
CA VAL A 89 0.91 14.08 -4.95
C VAL A 89 -0.11 13.45 -5.90
N ARG A 90 -0.15 13.94 -7.14
CA ARG A 90 -1.04 13.42 -8.18
C ARG A 90 -0.27 12.69 -9.25
N ASP A 91 -0.84 11.62 -9.72
CA ASP A 91 -0.36 10.88 -10.88
C ASP A 91 -0.73 11.63 -12.17
N ALA A 92 0.27 12.04 -12.93
CA ALA A 92 0.06 12.81 -14.16
C ALA A 92 -0.68 12.03 -15.26
N ARG A 93 -0.70 10.69 -15.20
CA ARG A 93 -1.36 9.85 -16.21
C ARG A 93 -2.86 9.75 -16.00
N THR A 94 -3.30 9.76 -14.75
CA THR A 94 -4.71 9.56 -14.38
C THR A 94 -5.36 10.79 -13.78
N ASP A 95 -4.58 11.81 -13.48
CA ASP A 95 -4.96 12.99 -12.68
C ASP A 95 -5.60 12.62 -11.34
N ARG A 96 -5.25 11.46 -10.78
CA ARG A 96 -5.73 10.99 -9.47
C ARG A 96 -4.63 11.14 -8.42
N PRO A 97 -4.98 11.40 -7.15
CA PRO A 97 -4.00 11.44 -6.09
C PRO A 97 -3.42 10.05 -5.85
N VAL A 98 -2.11 9.98 -5.57
CA VAL A 98 -1.43 8.76 -5.15
C VAL A 98 -1.70 8.55 -3.67
N ALA A 99 -2.65 7.68 -3.36
CA ALA A 99 -3.11 7.39 -2.01
C ALA A 99 -2.22 6.39 -1.27
N GLY A 100 -1.38 5.63 -1.99
CA GLY A 100 -0.53 4.61 -1.40
C GLY A 100 0.34 3.90 -2.42
N VAL A 101 1.06 2.91 -1.94
CA VAL A 101 1.82 1.95 -2.74
C VAL A 101 1.57 0.54 -2.23
N LEU A 102 1.47 -0.40 -3.16
CA LEU A 102 1.39 -1.83 -2.93
C LEU A 102 2.59 -2.50 -3.60
N ASP A 103 3.40 -3.25 -2.84
CA ASP A 103 4.47 -4.11 -3.34
C ASP A 103 4.16 -5.55 -2.96
N TYR A 104 4.07 -6.42 -3.95
CA TYR A 104 3.84 -7.84 -3.72
C TYR A 104 4.64 -8.71 -4.69
N LYS A 105 4.85 -9.96 -4.29
CA LYS A 105 5.59 -10.95 -5.08
C LYS A 105 4.77 -12.23 -5.22
N LEU A 106 4.65 -12.71 -6.45
CA LEU A 106 4.01 -13.99 -6.79
C LEU A 106 4.99 -15.15 -6.63
N ASP A 107 4.46 -16.36 -6.42
CA ASP A 107 5.21 -17.59 -6.25
C ASP A 107 6.31 -17.46 -5.17
N TYR A 108 5.94 -16.84 -4.05
CA TYR A 108 6.82 -16.63 -2.90
C TYR A 108 6.03 -16.65 -1.58
N PRO A 109 6.49 -17.39 -0.55
CA PRO A 109 7.71 -18.22 -0.51
C PRO A 109 7.61 -19.50 -1.34
N GLU A 110 6.42 -20.02 -1.59
CA GLU A 110 6.19 -21.25 -2.33
C GLU A 110 5.43 -20.98 -3.65
N PRO A 111 5.54 -21.88 -4.65
CA PRO A 111 4.71 -21.79 -5.84
C PRO A 111 3.21 -21.73 -5.50
N GLY A 112 2.49 -20.81 -6.10
CA GLY A 112 1.07 -20.58 -5.82
C GLY A 112 0.80 -19.69 -4.60
N ASP A 113 1.83 -19.22 -3.89
CA ASP A 113 1.69 -18.19 -2.87
C ASP A 113 1.89 -16.78 -3.47
N ALA A 114 1.36 -15.77 -2.81
CA ALA A 114 1.73 -14.38 -3.04
C ALA A 114 2.11 -13.74 -1.71
N THR A 115 3.12 -12.87 -1.70
CA THR A 115 3.51 -12.14 -0.49
C THR A 115 3.40 -10.65 -0.71
N ILE A 116 2.62 -9.98 0.11
CA ILE A 116 2.59 -8.53 0.21
C ILE A 116 3.79 -8.10 1.06
N ASN A 117 4.78 -7.48 0.40
CA ASN A 117 5.98 -6.96 1.06
C ASN A 117 5.73 -5.60 1.70
N LEU A 118 4.89 -4.78 1.05
CA LEU A 118 4.53 -3.45 1.55
C LEU A 118 3.13 -3.06 1.07
N LEU A 119 2.30 -2.64 2.00
CA LEU A 119 1.10 -1.85 1.73
C LEU A 119 1.19 -0.58 2.58
N LEU A 120 1.54 0.52 1.93
CA LEU A 120 1.66 1.82 2.60
C LEU A 120 0.59 2.76 2.07
N VAL A 121 -0.23 3.29 2.96
CA VAL A 121 -1.26 4.30 2.67
C VAL A 121 -0.79 5.63 3.23
N HIS A 122 -0.95 6.71 2.44
CA HIS A 122 -0.65 8.08 2.83
C HIS A 122 -1.25 8.40 4.20
N GLY A 123 -0.47 8.98 5.11
CA GLY A 123 -0.85 9.17 6.52
C GLY A 123 -2.22 9.82 6.71
N ALA A 124 -2.52 10.89 5.95
CA ALA A 124 -3.80 11.59 6.03
C ALA A 124 -5.00 10.76 5.48
N LEU A 125 -4.76 9.64 4.83
CA LEU A 125 -5.78 8.76 4.26
C LEU A 125 -5.92 7.43 4.99
N GLN A 126 -5.10 7.19 6.01
CA GLN A 126 -5.23 6.03 6.89
C GLN A 126 -6.55 6.08 7.68
N GLY A 127 -7.04 4.93 8.13
CA GLY A 127 -8.32 4.81 8.85
C GLY A 127 -9.58 5.04 7.99
N ARG A 128 -9.43 5.22 6.65
CA ARG A 128 -10.54 5.46 5.71
C ARG A 128 -10.91 4.25 4.84
N GLY A 129 -10.42 3.07 5.20
CA GLY A 129 -10.69 1.85 4.46
C GLY A 129 -9.91 1.70 3.14
N VAL A 130 -8.96 2.59 2.83
CA VAL A 130 -8.17 2.50 1.59
C VAL A 130 -7.42 1.19 1.52
N GLY A 131 -6.67 0.83 2.57
CA GLY A 131 -5.91 -0.41 2.63
C GLY A 131 -6.79 -1.65 2.46
N ALA A 132 -7.95 -1.71 3.14
CA ALA A 132 -8.88 -2.82 3.04
C ALA A 132 -9.41 -3.01 1.60
N ARG A 133 -9.71 -1.92 0.89
CA ARG A 133 -10.13 -1.97 -0.52
C ARG A 133 -9.01 -2.46 -1.44
N VAL A 134 -7.77 -2.07 -1.19
CA VAL A 134 -6.60 -2.54 -1.96
C VAL A 134 -6.40 -4.03 -1.77
N VAL A 135 -6.48 -4.52 -0.52
CA VAL A 135 -6.35 -5.96 -0.20
C VAL A 135 -7.47 -6.75 -0.88
N ALA A 136 -8.73 -6.34 -0.74
CA ALA A 136 -9.85 -7.01 -1.37
C ALA A 136 -9.74 -7.03 -2.92
N ASP A 137 -9.24 -5.96 -3.53
CA ASP A 137 -8.99 -5.92 -4.97
C ASP A 137 -7.87 -6.88 -5.38
N LEU A 138 -6.77 -6.94 -4.63
CA LEU A 138 -5.68 -7.86 -4.86
C LEU A 138 -6.15 -9.32 -4.74
N GLU A 139 -6.87 -9.65 -3.67
CA GLU A 139 -7.44 -10.99 -3.45
C GLU A 139 -8.34 -11.42 -4.63
N ARG A 140 -9.21 -10.52 -5.08
CA ARG A 140 -10.08 -10.78 -6.23
C ARG A 140 -9.29 -11.02 -7.52
N ARG A 141 -8.21 -10.24 -7.76
CA ARG A 141 -7.35 -10.39 -8.95
C ARG A 141 -6.55 -11.68 -8.93
N LEU A 142 -6.13 -12.14 -7.77
CA LEU A 142 -5.26 -13.31 -7.60
C LEU A 142 -6.04 -14.61 -7.33
N GLY A 143 -7.31 -14.56 -6.93
CA GLY A 143 -8.10 -15.69 -6.44
C GLY A 143 -8.27 -16.87 -7.41
N GLY A 144 -7.94 -16.72 -8.71
CA GLY A 144 -7.96 -17.82 -9.67
C GLY A 144 -6.62 -18.51 -9.90
N SER A 145 -5.52 -17.94 -9.38
CA SER A 145 -4.14 -18.38 -9.65
C SER A 145 -3.29 -18.53 -8.39
N THR A 146 -3.75 -18.01 -7.28
CA THR A 146 -3.00 -17.96 -6.02
C THR A 146 -3.78 -18.73 -4.95
N ARG A 147 -3.08 -19.65 -4.30
CA ARG A 147 -3.65 -20.47 -3.22
C ARG A 147 -3.79 -19.63 -1.94
N ARG A 148 -2.77 -18.85 -1.62
CA ARG A 148 -2.62 -18.15 -0.34
C ARG A 148 -1.92 -16.81 -0.54
N ILE A 149 -2.37 -15.79 0.19
CA ILE A 149 -1.65 -14.51 0.30
C ILE A 149 -1.04 -14.41 1.70
N LEU A 150 0.22 -14.06 1.74
CA LEU A 150 0.95 -13.71 2.96
C LEU A 150 1.16 -12.20 3.01
N ALA A 151 1.23 -11.65 4.23
CA ALA A 151 1.55 -10.26 4.47
C ALA A 151 2.74 -10.17 5.44
N ALA A 152 3.78 -9.48 5.03
CA ALA A 152 4.97 -9.23 5.84
C ALA A 152 4.72 -8.06 6.80
N VAL A 153 4.84 -8.29 8.11
CA VAL A 153 4.74 -7.27 9.15
C VAL A 153 6.11 -7.12 9.81
N TYR A 154 6.74 -5.98 9.58
CA TYR A 154 8.05 -5.67 10.12
C TYR A 154 7.95 -4.99 11.49
N GLY A 155 8.82 -5.40 12.41
CA GLY A 155 8.94 -4.83 13.74
C GLY A 155 7.70 -5.09 14.62
N ARG A 156 7.64 -4.41 15.77
CA ARG A 156 6.44 -4.42 16.61
C ARG A 156 5.43 -3.42 16.07
N ASN A 157 4.54 -3.91 15.21
CA ASN A 157 3.52 -3.10 14.56
C ASN A 157 2.09 -3.60 14.86
N PRO A 158 1.56 -3.34 16.07
CA PRO A 158 0.22 -3.78 16.45
C PRO A 158 -0.88 -3.26 15.51
N SER A 159 -0.68 -2.08 14.93
CA SER A 159 -1.62 -1.51 13.97
C SER A 159 -1.69 -2.33 12.68
N ALA A 160 -0.55 -2.77 12.15
CA ALA A 160 -0.53 -3.64 10.98
C ALA A 160 -1.06 -5.04 11.30
N SER A 161 -0.66 -5.63 12.44
CA SER A 161 -1.18 -6.93 12.88
C SER A 161 -2.71 -6.91 12.98
N GLY A 162 -3.26 -5.93 13.69
CA GLY A 162 -4.71 -5.77 13.80
C GLY A 162 -5.40 -5.47 12.47
N PHE A 163 -4.75 -4.73 11.57
CA PHE A 163 -5.27 -4.51 10.22
C PHE A 163 -5.38 -5.84 9.46
N TRP A 164 -4.34 -6.66 9.44
CA TRP A 164 -4.34 -7.93 8.72
C TRP A 164 -5.36 -8.92 9.31
N GLU A 165 -5.44 -9.00 10.64
CA GLU A 165 -6.45 -9.82 11.32
C GLU A 165 -7.88 -9.41 10.93
N HIS A 166 -8.17 -8.11 10.82
CA HIS A 166 -9.46 -7.61 10.36
C HIS A 166 -9.76 -7.95 8.88
N GLN A 167 -8.72 -8.14 8.07
CA GLN A 167 -8.88 -8.62 6.69
C GLN A 167 -9.01 -10.15 6.61
N GLY A 168 -9.00 -10.86 7.75
CA GLY A 168 -9.12 -12.32 7.81
C GLY A 168 -7.80 -13.05 7.60
N TYR A 169 -6.67 -12.36 7.73
CA TYR A 169 -5.35 -12.98 7.79
C TYR A 169 -5.08 -13.47 9.21
N HIS A 170 -4.34 -14.57 9.33
CA HIS A 170 -3.95 -15.14 10.61
C HIS A 170 -2.45 -15.19 10.72
N PHE A 171 -1.91 -15.02 11.94
CA PHE A 171 -0.50 -15.21 12.19
C PHE A 171 -0.07 -16.60 11.71
N ALA A 172 0.93 -16.63 10.85
CA ALA A 172 1.38 -17.87 10.21
C ALA A 172 2.75 -18.31 10.72
N ILE A 173 3.74 -17.42 10.73
CA ILE A 173 5.12 -17.74 11.06
C ILE A 173 5.81 -16.50 11.65
N ASP A 174 6.56 -16.70 12.74
CA ASP A 174 7.62 -15.81 13.19
C ASP A 174 8.86 -16.10 12.33
N ALA A 175 9.15 -15.20 11.40
CA ALA A 175 10.25 -15.36 10.45
C ALA A 175 11.57 -14.76 10.96
N GLY A 176 11.64 -14.37 12.23
CA GLY A 176 12.84 -13.83 12.85
C GLY A 176 12.54 -12.64 13.77
N PRO A 177 13.57 -12.01 14.36
CA PRO A 177 13.37 -11.03 15.43
C PRO A 177 12.60 -9.76 15.02
N VAL A 178 12.38 -9.56 13.72
CA VAL A 178 11.78 -8.32 13.19
C VAL A 178 10.73 -8.55 12.10
N LEU A 179 10.30 -9.80 11.84
CA LEU A 179 9.39 -10.10 10.75
C LEU A 179 8.38 -11.18 11.14
N ASP A 180 7.11 -10.81 11.16
CA ASP A 180 5.98 -11.71 11.29
C ASP A 180 5.24 -11.85 9.95
N TRP A 181 4.79 -13.07 9.65
CA TRP A 181 3.93 -13.30 8.49
C TRP A 181 2.52 -13.63 8.91
N TYR A 182 1.58 -12.96 8.31
CA TYR A 182 0.15 -13.23 8.36
C TYR A 182 -0.29 -13.84 7.04
N ALA A 183 -1.17 -14.84 7.06
CA ALA A 183 -1.59 -15.55 5.86
C ALA A 183 -3.10 -15.69 5.78
N LYS A 184 -3.62 -15.72 4.55
CA LYS A 184 -5.01 -16.01 4.22
C LYS A 184 -5.08 -16.89 2.99
N GLU A 185 -5.81 -18.01 3.08
CA GLU A 185 -6.15 -18.85 1.93
C GLU A 185 -7.22 -18.13 1.09
N ILE A 186 -6.99 -18.03 -0.23
CA ILE A 186 -7.91 -17.35 -1.17
C ILE A 186 -8.31 -18.22 -2.36
N GLY A 187 -7.61 -19.34 -2.56
CA GLY A 187 -7.92 -20.34 -3.58
C GLY A 187 -8.72 -21.49 -2.98
N ALA A 188 -9.74 -21.94 -3.68
CA ALA A 188 -10.47 -23.16 -3.41
C ALA A 188 -10.10 -24.22 -4.45
#